data_9b4e8e6dacac96937ad4c1e7ff4e91f0
#
_entry.id   9b4e8e6dacac96937ad4c1e7ff4e91f0
#
_cell.length_a   1.000
_cell.length_b   1.000
_cell.length_c   1.000
_cell.angle_alpha   90.00
_cell.angle_beta   90.00
_cell.angle_gamma   90.00
#
_symmetry.space_group_name_H-M   'P 1'
#
loop_
_entity.id
_entity.type
_entity.pdbx_description
1 polymer ?
#
loop_
_entity_poly.entity_id
_entity_poly.type
_entity_poly.pdbx_seq_one_letter_code
_entity_poly.pdbx_strand_id
1 'polypeptide(L)'
;VNLASGQPTISAVVPDWSREAKAWWAWDPPKSLLASIRSYQRHHGSRNPLRVLACKLAVLRHRFWSVVTGADIPINSQIGGGFRMPHPNGIVIHPAAHIGVNCMVFQQVTIGMRDDAGAPWIGGHVDIGAGAKVLGPVHLGDHACIGANAVVLDDVPESATAAGIPARIVRINKGARQPIRLGPAGDRTRRSGTE
;
A
#
# COMPACT_ATOMS: atom_id res chain seq x y z
N VAL A 1 8.67 -26.94 -23.86
CA VAL A 1 7.27 -26.54 -23.76
C VAL A 1 7.20 -25.37 -22.81
N ASN A 2 7.07 -24.16 -23.37
CA ASN A 2 7.06 -22.89 -22.65
C ASN A 2 5.61 -22.64 -22.16
N LEU A 3 5.31 -22.96 -20.92
CA LEU A 3 4.06 -22.56 -20.26
C LEU A 3 4.22 -21.11 -19.79
N ALA A 4 3.92 -20.18 -20.69
CA ALA A 4 3.69 -18.79 -20.31
C ALA A 4 2.43 -18.79 -19.40
N SER A 5 2.66 -18.74 -18.09
CA SER A 5 1.62 -18.55 -17.09
C SER A 5 1.04 -17.14 -17.26
N GLY A 6 -0.06 -17.03 -18.00
CA GLY A 6 -0.86 -15.80 -18.11
C GLY A 6 -1.56 -15.49 -16.78
N GLN A 7 -0.81 -15.06 -15.78
CA GLN A 7 -1.38 -14.40 -14.62
C GLN A 7 -1.93 -13.05 -15.10
N PRO A 8 -3.19 -12.73 -14.83
CA PRO A 8 -3.75 -11.43 -15.20
C PRO A 8 -2.90 -10.33 -14.57
N THR A 9 -2.39 -9.43 -15.39
CA THR A 9 -1.65 -8.27 -14.90
C THR A 9 -2.62 -7.36 -14.15
N ILE A 10 -2.30 -7.06 -12.88
CA ILE A 10 -3.13 -6.18 -12.05
C ILE A 10 -3.08 -4.77 -12.65
N SER A 11 -4.25 -4.18 -12.89
CA SER A 11 -4.39 -2.85 -13.48
C SER A 11 -3.95 -1.74 -12.51
N ALA A 12 -3.28 -0.71 -13.04
CA ALA A 12 -3.02 0.53 -12.28
C ALA A 12 -4.19 1.53 -12.37
N VAL A 13 -5.20 1.27 -13.20
CA VAL A 13 -6.30 2.22 -13.44
C VAL A 13 -7.65 1.67 -12.98
N VAL A 14 -7.90 0.38 -13.18
CA VAL A 14 -9.18 -0.27 -12.84
C VAL A 14 -9.04 -0.98 -11.49
N PRO A 15 -9.84 -0.61 -10.47
CA PRO A 15 -9.76 -1.22 -9.16
C PRO A 15 -10.25 -2.67 -9.16
N ASP A 16 -9.47 -3.57 -8.58
CA ASP A 16 -9.89 -4.94 -8.31
C ASP A 16 -10.48 -5.06 -6.90
N TRP A 17 -11.77 -4.91 -6.79
CA TRP A 17 -12.49 -4.97 -5.51
C TRP A 17 -12.45 -6.35 -4.85
N SER A 18 -12.14 -7.42 -5.58
CA SER A 18 -12.00 -8.76 -5.01
C SER A 18 -10.88 -8.83 -3.97
N ARG A 19 -9.88 -7.96 -4.10
CA ARG A 19 -8.74 -7.85 -3.17
C ARG A 19 -9.15 -7.35 -1.78
N GLU A 20 -10.25 -6.58 -1.68
CA GLU A 20 -10.83 -6.10 -0.42
C GLU A 20 -11.97 -7.00 0.08
N ALA A 21 -12.49 -7.91 -0.75
CA ALA A 21 -13.61 -8.77 -0.40
C ALA A 21 -13.27 -9.70 0.78
N LYS A 22 -14.23 -9.84 1.70
CA LYS A 22 -14.18 -10.83 2.79
C LYS A 22 -15.58 -11.32 3.13
N ALA A 23 -15.69 -12.55 3.65
CA ALA A 23 -16.92 -13.01 4.25
C ALA A 23 -17.21 -12.19 5.53
N TRP A 24 -18.49 -11.90 5.80
CA TRP A 24 -18.87 -11.02 6.93
C TRP A 24 -18.45 -11.60 8.29
N TRP A 25 -18.37 -12.94 8.41
CA TRP A 25 -17.94 -13.66 9.61
C TRP A 25 -16.41 -13.89 9.69
N ALA A 26 -15.66 -13.62 8.61
CA ALA A 26 -14.23 -13.86 8.60
C ALA A 26 -13.50 -12.88 9.51
N TRP A 27 -12.60 -13.39 10.35
CA TRP A 27 -11.68 -12.56 11.10
C TRP A 27 -10.56 -12.08 10.20
N ASP A 28 -10.72 -10.88 9.65
CA ASP A 28 -9.75 -10.23 8.77
C ASP A 28 -9.68 -8.74 9.16
N PRO A 29 -8.86 -8.39 10.19
CA PRO A 29 -8.74 -7.03 10.68
C PRO A 29 -8.38 -6.00 9.61
N PRO A 30 -7.36 -6.24 8.72
CA PRO A 30 -7.02 -5.29 7.65
C PRO A 30 -8.19 -4.94 6.76
N LYS A 31 -8.90 -5.96 6.26
CA LYS A 31 -10.08 -5.74 5.40
C LYS A 31 -11.24 -5.12 6.16
N SER A 32 -11.37 -5.41 7.46
CA SER A 32 -12.40 -4.80 8.30
C SER A 32 -12.15 -3.31 8.53
N LEU A 33 -10.89 -2.90 8.69
CA LEU A 33 -10.48 -1.50 8.75
C LEU A 33 -10.82 -0.80 7.43
N LEU A 34 -10.43 -1.37 6.28
CA LEU A 34 -10.76 -0.83 4.96
C LEU A 34 -12.27 -0.73 4.74
N ALA A 35 -13.03 -1.76 5.11
CA ALA A 35 -14.49 -1.74 4.98
C ALA A 35 -15.13 -0.59 5.79
N SER A 36 -14.55 -0.19 6.93
CA SER A 36 -15.02 0.98 7.68
C SER A 36 -14.73 2.29 6.95
N ILE A 37 -13.56 2.44 6.34
CA ILE A 37 -13.19 3.59 5.48
C ILE A 37 -14.14 3.65 4.28
N ARG A 38 -14.37 2.53 3.57
CA ARG A 38 -15.30 2.48 2.43
C ARG A 38 -16.73 2.83 2.82
N SER A 39 -17.19 2.36 3.98
CA SER A 39 -18.51 2.71 4.51
C SER A 39 -18.62 4.21 4.79
N TYR A 40 -17.61 4.81 5.41
CA TYR A 40 -17.56 6.25 5.63
C TYR A 40 -17.59 7.03 4.31
N GLN A 41 -16.74 6.70 3.35
CA GLN A 41 -16.68 7.36 2.03
C GLN A 41 -18.02 7.33 1.30
N ARG A 42 -18.79 6.21 1.42
CA ARG A 42 -20.10 6.04 0.77
C ARG A 42 -21.21 6.88 1.42
N HIS A 43 -21.14 7.13 2.72
CA HIS A 43 -22.23 7.72 3.47
C HIS A 43 -21.94 9.15 3.94
N HIS A 44 -20.68 9.59 3.90
CA HIS A 44 -20.27 10.93 4.32
C HIS A 44 -20.98 12.03 3.50
N GLY A 45 -21.35 13.11 4.17
CA GLY A 45 -22.01 14.26 3.53
C GLY A 45 -23.51 14.08 3.23
N SER A 46 -24.09 12.89 3.50
CA SER A 46 -25.54 12.68 3.30
C SER A 46 -26.38 13.29 4.41
N ARG A 47 -27.53 13.88 4.03
CA ARG A 47 -28.54 14.38 4.99
C ARG A 47 -29.57 13.33 5.40
N ASN A 48 -29.56 12.14 4.79
CA ASN A 48 -30.48 11.05 5.14
C ASN A 48 -30.11 10.49 6.53
N PRO A 49 -31.06 10.42 7.49
CA PRO A 49 -30.77 9.99 8.87
C PRO A 49 -30.18 8.58 8.97
N LEU A 50 -30.61 7.64 8.11
CA LEU A 50 -30.05 6.28 8.07
C LEU A 50 -28.61 6.27 7.59
N ARG A 51 -28.26 7.11 6.60
CA ARG A 51 -26.87 7.24 6.13
C ARG A 51 -25.99 7.95 7.15
N VAL A 52 -26.52 8.93 7.88
CA VAL A 52 -25.82 9.57 8.98
C VAL A 52 -25.52 8.56 10.08
N LEU A 53 -26.49 7.70 10.44
CA LEU A 53 -26.26 6.61 11.40
C LEU A 53 -25.21 5.63 10.90
N ALA A 54 -25.28 5.21 9.63
CA ALA A 54 -24.27 4.34 9.01
C ALA A 54 -22.86 4.98 9.03
N CYS A 55 -22.75 6.29 8.82
CA CYS A 55 -21.50 7.02 8.91
C CYS A 55 -20.94 7.02 10.34
N LYS A 56 -21.78 7.24 11.38
CA LYS A 56 -21.38 7.18 12.79
C LYS A 56 -20.91 5.78 13.17
N LEU A 57 -21.60 4.74 12.73
CA LEU A 57 -21.20 3.33 12.93
C LEU A 57 -19.88 3.02 12.21
N ALA A 58 -19.66 3.57 11.02
CA ALA A 58 -18.39 3.44 10.32
C ALA A 58 -17.22 4.04 11.11
N VAL A 59 -17.41 5.23 11.72
CA VAL A 59 -16.40 5.87 12.58
C VAL A 59 -16.10 5.00 13.82
N LEU A 60 -17.12 4.45 14.47
CA LEU A 60 -16.92 3.59 15.65
C LEU A 60 -16.16 2.30 15.29
N ARG A 61 -16.56 1.66 14.17
CA ARG A 61 -15.87 0.47 13.66
C ARG A 61 -14.44 0.77 13.26
N HIS A 62 -14.21 1.93 12.65
CA HIS A 62 -12.88 2.38 12.25
C HIS A 62 -11.96 2.51 13.47
N ARG A 63 -12.40 3.17 14.54
CA ARG A 63 -11.62 3.31 15.78
C ARG A 63 -11.25 1.96 16.38
N PHE A 64 -12.24 1.05 16.45
CA PHE A 64 -12.00 -0.31 16.94
C PHE A 64 -10.94 -1.05 16.10
N TRP A 65 -11.10 -1.05 14.76
CA TRP A 65 -10.17 -1.77 13.89
C TRP A 65 -8.80 -1.11 13.80
N SER A 66 -8.69 0.22 13.94
CA SER A 66 -7.38 0.90 14.04
C SER A 66 -6.59 0.41 15.25
N VAL A 67 -7.24 0.25 16.40
CA VAL A 67 -6.59 -0.31 17.60
C VAL A 67 -6.19 -1.77 17.38
N VAL A 68 -7.09 -2.60 16.84
CA VAL A 68 -6.83 -4.03 16.61
C VAL A 68 -5.69 -4.25 15.59
N THR A 69 -5.63 -3.42 14.55
CA THR A 69 -4.60 -3.54 13.50
C THR A 69 -3.29 -2.85 13.86
N GLY A 70 -3.30 -1.90 14.79
CA GLY A 70 -2.14 -1.04 15.08
C GLY A 70 -1.76 -0.14 13.90
N ALA A 71 -2.71 0.17 13.01
CA ALA A 71 -2.52 1.06 11.87
C ALA A 71 -3.15 2.43 12.15
N ASP A 72 -2.43 3.49 11.83
CA ASP A 72 -2.89 4.88 11.85
C ASP A 72 -3.21 5.34 10.42
N ILE A 73 -4.43 5.07 9.99
CA ILE A 73 -4.96 5.44 8.68
C ILE A 73 -6.23 6.24 8.91
N PRO A 74 -6.21 7.55 8.67
CA PRO A 74 -7.40 8.39 8.88
C PRO A 74 -8.60 7.90 8.06
N ILE A 75 -9.80 8.00 8.64
CA ILE A 75 -11.03 7.51 8.00
C ILE A 75 -11.37 8.24 6.70
N ASN A 76 -10.87 9.47 6.54
CA ASN A 76 -11.02 10.32 5.36
C ASN A 76 -9.86 10.21 4.36
N SER A 77 -8.96 9.22 4.52
CA SER A 77 -7.84 9.01 3.61
C SER A 77 -8.28 8.78 2.17
N GLN A 78 -7.49 9.31 1.23
CA GLN A 78 -7.73 9.20 -0.21
C GLN A 78 -7.07 7.92 -0.75
N ILE A 79 -7.74 6.78 -0.61
CA ILE A 79 -7.23 5.47 -1.00
C ILE A 79 -8.12 4.87 -2.09
N GLY A 80 -7.54 4.56 -3.25
CA GLY A 80 -8.18 3.87 -4.35
C GLY A 80 -8.64 2.44 -4.01
N GLY A 81 -9.52 1.87 -4.81
CA GLY A 81 -10.04 0.51 -4.60
C GLY A 81 -8.98 -0.58 -4.82
N GLY A 82 -9.20 -1.75 -4.24
CA GLY A 82 -8.29 -2.88 -4.34
C GLY A 82 -7.03 -2.77 -3.47
N PHE A 83 -7.03 -1.89 -2.48
CA PHE A 83 -5.91 -1.68 -1.58
C PHE A 83 -5.67 -2.90 -0.66
N ARG A 84 -4.42 -3.24 -0.42
CA ARG A 84 -4.05 -4.38 0.44
C ARG A 84 -3.04 -3.98 1.51
N MET A 85 -3.27 -4.49 2.72
CA MET A 85 -2.36 -4.40 3.87
C MET A 85 -2.22 -5.80 4.49
N PRO A 86 -1.36 -6.68 3.96
CA PRO A 86 -1.23 -8.05 4.49
C PRO A 86 -0.89 -8.08 5.99
N HIS A 87 -0.05 -7.14 6.43
CA HIS A 87 0.37 -6.96 7.82
C HIS A 87 0.21 -5.48 8.19
N PRO A 88 -0.93 -5.05 8.75
CA PRO A 88 -1.25 -3.63 8.91
C PRO A 88 -0.51 -2.93 10.05
N ASN A 89 0.14 -3.66 10.96
CA ASN A 89 0.76 -3.11 12.16
C ASN A 89 1.78 -2.00 11.84
N GLY A 90 1.62 -0.84 12.47
CA GLY A 90 2.54 0.29 12.33
C GLY A 90 2.49 0.99 10.97
N ILE A 91 1.48 0.74 10.14
CA ILE A 91 1.24 1.55 8.94
C ILE A 91 0.71 2.91 9.38
N VAL A 92 1.33 3.98 8.88
CA VAL A 92 0.90 5.36 9.10
C VAL A 92 0.70 6.04 7.76
N ILE A 93 -0.49 6.58 7.52
CA ILE A 93 -0.83 7.29 6.28
C ILE A 93 -1.32 8.69 6.61
N HIS A 94 -0.69 9.71 6.04
CA HIS A 94 -1.12 11.09 6.19
C HIS A 94 -2.45 11.34 5.44
N PRO A 95 -3.42 12.06 6.01
CA PRO A 95 -4.75 12.25 5.41
C PRO A 95 -4.73 12.96 4.04
N ALA A 96 -3.72 13.79 3.78
CA ALA A 96 -3.54 14.46 2.49
C ALA A 96 -2.81 13.59 1.45
N ALA A 97 -2.30 12.42 1.81
CA ALA A 97 -1.66 11.53 0.85
C ALA A 97 -2.72 10.93 -0.10
N HIS A 98 -2.36 10.86 -1.40
CA HIS A 98 -3.17 10.18 -2.41
C HIS A 98 -2.58 8.81 -2.71
N ILE A 99 -3.41 7.77 -2.66
CA ILE A 99 -3.01 6.39 -2.99
C ILE A 99 -3.93 5.86 -4.08
N GLY A 100 -3.35 5.48 -5.21
CA GLY A 100 -4.04 4.93 -6.36
C GLY A 100 -4.66 3.55 -6.11
N VAL A 101 -5.26 2.99 -7.16
CA VAL A 101 -5.94 1.69 -7.09
C VAL A 101 -4.94 0.52 -6.99
N ASN A 102 -5.37 -0.57 -6.39
CA ASN A 102 -4.65 -1.85 -6.34
C ASN A 102 -3.26 -1.81 -5.67
N CYS A 103 -2.96 -0.77 -4.93
CA CYS A 103 -1.70 -0.69 -4.18
C CYS A 103 -1.63 -1.73 -3.05
N MET A 104 -0.40 -2.06 -2.66
CA MET A 104 -0.13 -2.94 -1.53
C MET A 104 0.93 -2.32 -0.63
N VAL A 105 0.63 -2.27 0.67
CA VAL A 105 1.50 -1.66 1.69
C VAL A 105 1.74 -2.67 2.81
N PHE A 106 3.00 -2.89 3.12
CA PHE A 106 3.39 -3.80 4.21
C PHE A 106 3.53 -3.07 5.55
N GLN A 107 3.78 -3.82 6.62
CA GLN A 107 3.89 -3.30 7.98
C GLN A 107 4.94 -2.18 8.11
N GLN A 108 4.71 -1.29 9.07
CA GLN A 108 5.61 -0.22 9.48
C GLN A 108 5.97 0.79 8.38
N VAL A 109 5.18 0.82 7.31
CA VAL A 109 5.30 1.83 6.27
C VAL A 109 4.75 3.16 6.78
N THR A 110 5.47 4.24 6.49
CA THR A 110 5.00 5.61 6.71
C THR A 110 4.85 6.32 5.37
N ILE A 111 3.65 6.83 5.09
CA ILE A 111 3.36 7.72 3.96
C ILE A 111 2.99 9.06 4.57
N GLY A 112 3.91 10.01 4.57
CA GLY A 112 3.80 11.23 5.36
C GLY A 112 4.29 12.49 4.66
N MET A 113 3.95 13.62 5.23
CA MET A 113 4.53 14.91 4.84
C MET A 113 5.97 15.02 5.32
N ARG A 114 6.76 15.80 4.62
CA ARG A 114 8.04 16.31 5.07
C ARG A 114 7.96 17.83 5.07
N ASP A 115 8.06 18.41 6.24
CA ASP A 115 7.82 19.84 6.45
C ASP A 115 6.42 20.23 5.91
N ASP A 116 6.17 21.47 5.59
CA ASP A 116 4.90 21.93 4.99
C ASP A 116 4.89 21.81 3.45
N ALA A 117 5.83 21.04 2.88
CA ALA A 117 6.00 20.96 1.42
C ALA A 117 4.91 20.15 0.70
N GLY A 118 4.15 19.33 1.43
CA GLY A 118 3.06 18.52 0.84
C GLY A 118 3.17 17.03 1.14
N ALA A 119 2.15 16.29 0.74
CA ALA A 119 2.01 14.86 0.96
C ALA A 119 2.27 14.05 -0.32
N PRO A 120 2.67 12.77 -0.20
CA PRO A 120 2.93 11.92 -1.35
C PRO A 120 1.72 11.67 -2.24
N TRP A 121 1.97 11.57 -3.54
CA TRP A 121 1.02 11.09 -4.54
C TRP A 121 1.51 9.73 -5.07
N ILE A 122 0.73 8.69 -4.85
CA ILE A 122 1.06 7.31 -5.20
C ILE A 122 0.12 6.85 -6.31
N GLY A 123 0.67 6.43 -7.43
CA GLY A 123 -0.04 5.88 -8.58
C GLY A 123 -0.71 4.54 -8.30
N GLY A 124 -1.23 3.92 -9.34
CA GLY A 124 -1.90 2.62 -9.22
C GLY A 124 -0.93 1.44 -9.21
N HIS A 125 -1.34 0.36 -8.54
CA HIS A 125 -0.58 -0.89 -8.44
C HIS A 125 0.86 -0.70 -7.94
N VAL A 126 1.05 0.20 -6.99
CA VAL A 126 2.33 0.41 -6.31
C VAL A 126 2.45 -0.52 -5.12
N ASP A 127 3.60 -1.18 -4.97
CA ASP A 127 3.90 -2.00 -3.78
C ASP A 127 4.96 -1.31 -2.93
N ILE A 128 4.66 -1.17 -1.63
CA ILE A 128 5.57 -0.52 -0.68
C ILE A 128 6.00 -1.55 0.36
N GLY A 129 7.29 -1.89 0.33
CA GLY A 129 7.90 -2.89 1.21
C GLY A 129 7.89 -2.48 2.68
N ALA A 130 8.00 -3.49 3.55
CA ALA A 130 7.95 -3.31 5.00
C ALA A 130 8.95 -2.26 5.50
N GLY A 131 8.52 -1.42 6.43
CA GLY A 131 9.36 -0.40 7.05
C GLY A 131 9.71 0.80 6.17
N ALA A 132 9.31 0.84 4.89
CA ALA A 132 9.64 1.95 4.00
C ALA A 132 8.98 3.25 4.46
N LYS A 133 9.65 4.38 4.17
CA LYS A 133 9.18 5.74 4.44
C LYS A 133 9.09 6.51 3.12
N VAL A 134 7.90 6.99 2.80
CA VAL A 134 7.64 7.83 1.63
C VAL A 134 7.25 9.21 2.15
N LEU A 135 8.14 10.19 1.99
CA LEU A 135 8.05 11.45 2.71
C LEU A 135 8.11 12.67 1.78
N GLY A 136 7.20 13.60 1.99
CA GLY A 136 7.13 14.86 1.24
C GLY A 136 6.32 14.76 -0.05
N PRO A 137 6.35 15.80 -0.90
CA PRO A 137 5.53 15.90 -2.10
C PRO A 137 6.12 15.06 -3.25
N VAL A 138 6.39 13.78 -2.96
CA VAL A 138 6.96 12.85 -3.94
C VAL A 138 5.87 12.15 -4.74
N HIS A 139 6.16 11.87 -6.00
CA HIS A 139 5.29 11.14 -6.91
C HIS A 139 5.86 9.73 -7.15
N LEU A 140 5.06 8.69 -6.84
CA LEU A 140 5.36 7.31 -7.23
C LEU A 140 4.51 6.95 -8.45
N GLY A 141 5.16 6.68 -9.57
CA GLY A 141 4.49 6.30 -10.81
C GLY A 141 3.81 4.93 -10.72
N ASP A 142 2.89 4.67 -11.64
CA ASP A 142 2.18 3.39 -11.71
C ASP A 142 3.13 2.21 -11.74
N HIS A 143 2.73 1.11 -11.10
CA HIS A 143 3.54 -0.12 -11.04
C HIS A 143 4.91 0.05 -10.36
N ALA A 144 5.18 1.15 -9.68
CA ALA A 144 6.42 1.32 -8.93
C ALA A 144 6.52 0.34 -7.76
N CYS A 145 7.74 0.01 -7.37
CA CYS A 145 8.04 -0.89 -6.27
C CYS A 145 9.04 -0.25 -5.32
N ILE A 146 8.68 -0.14 -4.06
CA ILE A 146 9.56 0.41 -3.02
C ILE A 146 10.09 -0.74 -2.17
N GLY A 147 11.41 -0.85 -2.10
CA GLY A 147 12.09 -1.87 -1.29
C GLY A 147 11.82 -1.70 0.21
N ALA A 148 11.95 -2.80 0.96
CA ALA A 148 11.82 -2.75 2.42
C ALA A 148 12.85 -1.79 3.03
N ASN A 149 12.43 -1.05 4.08
CA ASN A 149 13.22 -0.04 4.79
C ASN A 149 13.78 1.09 3.91
N ALA A 150 13.29 1.28 2.69
CA ALA A 150 13.71 2.38 1.85
C ALA A 150 13.15 3.71 2.37
N VAL A 151 13.93 4.80 2.22
CA VAL A 151 13.49 6.16 2.53
C VAL A 151 13.41 6.96 1.23
N VAL A 152 12.18 7.12 0.73
CA VAL A 152 11.89 7.79 -0.55
C VAL A 152 11.68 9.28 -0.29
N LEU A 153 12.52 10.10 -0.89
CA LEU A 153 12.53 11.56 -0.79
C LEU A 153 12.44 12.25 -2.16
N ASP A 154 12.55 11.47 -3.23
CA ASP A 154 12.52 11.91 -4.62
C ASP A 154 11.48 11.09 -5.42
N ASP A 155 11.04 11.59 -6.55
CA ASP A 155 10.07 10.91 -7.42
C ASP A 155 10.60 9.55 -7.91
N VAL A 156 9.67 8.59 -8.02
CA VAL A 156 9.96 7.26 -8.54
C VAL A 156 9.16 7.07 -9.84
N PRO A 157 9.82 6.87 -10.97
CA PRO A 157 9.15 6.67 -12.26
C PRO A 157 8.25 5.45 -12.30
N GLU A 158 7.34 5.42 -13.26
CA GLU A 158 6.50 4.25 -13.57
C GLU A 158 7.36 2.99 -13.75
N SER A 159 6.87 1.88 -13.21
CA SER A 159 7.50 0.55 -13.31
C SER A 159 8.93 0.48 -12.75
N ALA A 160 9.38 1.49 -12.02
CA ALA A 160 10.70 1.49 -11.38
C ALA A 160 10.67 0.81 -10.01
N THR A 161 11.81 0.27 -9.62
CA THR A 161 12.06 -0.20 -8.26
C THR A 161 13.05 0.75 -7.60
N ALA A 162 12.66 1.32 -6.45
CA ALA A 162 13.52 2.17 -5.63
C ALA A 162 13.85 1.48 -4.30
N ALA A 163 15.10 1.56 -3.85
CA ALA A 163 15.54 0.97 -2.59
C ALA A 163 16.70 1.76 -1.97
N GLY A 164 16.93 1.58 -0.67
CA GLY A 164 18.03 2.21 0.08
C GLY A 164 17.62 3.43 0.89
N ILE A 165 18.60 4.04 1.59
CA ILE A 165 18.47 5.22 2.45
C ILE A 165 19.59 6.21 2.10
N PRO A 166 19.28 7.31 1.39
CA PRO A 166 18.04 7.61 0.69
C PRO A 166 17.79 6.62 -0.47
N ALA A 167 16.52 6.40 -0.85
CA ALA A 167 16.15 5.49 -1.92
C ALA A 167 16.71 5.96 -3.27
N ARG A 168 17.18 5.00 -4.07
CA ARG A 168 17.63 5.22 -5.44
C ARG A 168 16.98 4.21 -6.36
N ILE A 169 16.81 4.58 -7.63
CA ILE A 169 16.29 3.65 -8.63
C ILE A 169 17.31 2.55 -8.87
N VAL A 170 16.95 1.32 -8.52
CA VAL A 170 17.81 0.14 -8.68
C VAL A 170 17.43 -0.68 -9.91
N ARG A 171 16.21 -0.49 -10.44
CA ARG A 171 15.70 -1.21 -11.60
C ARG A 171 14.54 -0.44 -12.24
N ILE A 172 14.45 -0.51 -13.58
CA ILE A 172 13.27 -0.06 -14.35
C ILE A 172 12.79 -1.28 -15.15
N ASN A 173 11.56 -1.72 -14.89
CA ASN A 173 10.97 -2.85 -15.59
C ASN A 173 10.27 -2.34 -16.87
N LYS A 174 10.90 -2.51 -18.02
CA LYS A 174 10.29 -2.23 -19.32
C LYS A 174 9.47 -3.45 -19.77
N GLY A 175 8.31 -3.68 -19.17
CA GLY A 175 7.45 -4.81 -19.50
C GLY A 175 6.72 -5.35 -18.25
N ALA A 176 5.66 -6.15 -18.44
CA ALA A 176 4.80 -6.65 -17.40
C ALA A 176 5.58 -7.15 -16.16
N ARG A 177 5.18 -6.69 -15.01
CA ARG A 177 5.79 -7.00 -13.71
C ARG A 177 5.84 -8.50 -13.46
N GLN A 178 7.02 -9.07 -13.37
CA GLN A 178 7.19 -10.37 -12.71
C GLN A 178 7.16 -10.15 -11.19
N PRO A 179 6.46 -11.01 -10.41
CA PRO A 179 6.51 -10.95 -8.95
C PRO A 179 7.96 -11.08 -8.49
N ILE A 180 8.33 -10.34 -7.47
CA ILE A 180 9.65 -10.45 -6.83
C ILE A 180 9.83 -11.90 -6.38
N ARG A 181 10.65 -12.67 -7.10
CA ARG A 181 11.12 -13.95 -6.59
C ARG A 181 12.13 -13.61 -5.50
N LEU A 182 11.77 -13.85 -4.26
CA LEU A 182 12.76 -14.02 -3.21
C LEU A 182 13.59 -15.23 -3.63
N GLY A 183 14.80 -15.00 -4.11
CA GLY A 183 15.73 -16.08 -4.39
C GLY A 183 15.94 -16.92 -3.13
N PRO A 184 16.26 -18.24 -3.25
CA PRO A 184 16.60 -19.04 -2.09
C PRO A 184 17.72 -18.34 -1.33
N ALA A 185 17.63 -18.35 0.00
CA ALA A 185 18.64 -17.76 0.89
C ALA A 185 20.01 -18.29 0.47
N GLY A 186 20.83 -17.40 -0.09
CA GLY A 186 22.09 -17.77 -0.71
C GLY A 186 22.97 -18.52 0.28
N ASP A 187 23.40 -19.68 -0.14
CA ASP A 187 24.46 -20.48 0.46
C ASP A 187 25.70 -19.62 0.73
N ARG A 188 25.91 -19.24 1.99
CA ARG A 188 27.09 -18.52 2.45
C ARG A 188 28.25 -19.46 2.79
N THR A 189 28.31 -20.61 2.17
CA THR A 189 29.44 -21.52 2.33
C THR A 189 30.27 -21.51 1.05
N ARG A 190 31.24 -20.61 0.95
CA ARG A 190 32.53 -20.77 0.27
C ARG A 190 33.25 -19.43 0.13
N ARG A 191 33.95 -19.02 1.17
CA ARG A 191 35.25 -18.35 1.06
C ARG A 191 36.10 -18.72 2.28
N SER A 192 36.61 -19.91 2.26
CA SER A 192 37.80 -20.24 3.01
C SER A 192 38.74 -20.94 2.04
N GLY A 193 39.90 -20.41 1.87
CA GLY A 193 41.04 -21.14 1.27
C GLY A 193 41.65 -20.47 0.08
N THR A 194 42.79 -20.08 0.35
CA THR A 194 44.09 -20.27 -0.27
C THR A 194 44.72 -19.02 -0.88
N GLU A 195 45.81 -18.82 -0.26
CA GLU A 195 47.13 -18.24 -0.59
C GLU A 195 47.28 -16.75 -0.54
#